data_dc810378769ad6471836af7694e1a6d5
#
_entry.id   dc810378769ad6471836af7694e1a6d5
#
_cell.length_a   1.000
_cell.length_b   1.000
_cell.length_c   1.000
_cell.angle_alpha   90.00
_cell.angle_beta   90.00
_cell.angle_gamma   90.00
#
_symmetry.space_group_name_H-M   'P 1'
#
loop_
_entity.id
_entity.type
_entity.pdbx_description
1 polymer ?
#
loop_
_entity_poly.entity_id
_entity_poly.type
_entity_poly.pdbx_seq_one_letter_code
_entity_poly.pdbx_strand_id
1 'polypeptide(L)'
;MLDIATLREARARLGDTLPVTPLVPDHGLSERLGRRVWLKAESLQRTGSFKARGALNWLLTASRDELAGGLGAVSAGNHALGLAWAARQAGVAVTIVMPENASAFKVSGSRELGAEVILHGDINAAWALMHRLVDERGLTLVHPYDDERIIAGQGSVGLELLDQAPEASAVLCPIGGGGLISGIGVATAALRPSLRLIGVEPLGAASMAHAWAEGGPARLDRVETAAKSLAAAIVGEHTYPLCRAQVVALAQVSEADLERAMHHLLYGAKLMVEPGAAVGVAALLARHGPDLPPDGDLVVVITGANLGPDELRDYT
;
A
#
# COMPACT_ATOMS: atom_id res chain seq x y z
N MET A 1 4.61 -12.37 -16.91
CA MET A 1 3.57 -11.31 -17.02
C MET A 1 2.52 -11.58 -15.97
N LEU A 2 2.25 -10.63 -15.12
CA LEU A 2 1.31 -10.76 -14.01
C LEU A 2 -0.13 -10.87 -14.53
N ASP A 3 -0.82 -11.95 -14.16
CA ASP A 3 -2.19 -12.26 -14.59
C ASP A 3 -3.05 -12.81 -13.43
N ILE A 4 -4.30 -13.11 -13.70
CA ILE A 4 -5.24 -13.60 -12.70
C ILE A 4 -4.85 -14.97 -12.11
N ALA A 5 -4.18 -15.82 -12.88
CA ALA A 5 -3.71 -17.11 -12.39
C ALA A 5 -2.63 -16.91 -11.33
N THR A 6 -1.66 -16.03 -11.60
CA THR A 6 -0.61 -15.63 -10.66
C THR A 6 -1.18 -15.07 -9.35
N LEU A 7 -2.24 -14.26 -9.43
CA LEU A 7 -2.90 -13.72 -8.23
C LEU A 7 -3.60 -14.83 -7.42
N ARG A 8 -4.28 -15.76 -8.09
CA ARG A 8 -4.94 -16.90 -7.43
C ARG A 8 -3.94 -17.81 -6.73
N GLU A 9 -2.81 -18.07 -7.37
CA GLU A 9 -1.71 -18.82 -6.77
C GLU A 9 -1.13 -18.10 -5.55
N ALA A 10 -0.93 -16.77 -5.64
CA ALA A 10 -0.49 -15.96 -4.51
C ALA A 10 -1.49 -16.05 -3.35
N ARG A 11 -2.80 -15.87 -3.61
CA ARG A 11 -3.86 -16.03 -2.59
C ARG A 11 -3.83 -17.41 -1.94
N ALA A 12 -3.69 -18.47 -2.73
CA ALA A 12 -3.61 -19.84 -2.23
C ALA A 12 -2.38 -20.06 -1.34
N ARG A 13 -1.20 -19.51 -1.71
CA ARG A 13 0.02 -19.58 -0.90
C ARG A 13 -0.11 -18.82 0.42
N LEU A 14 -0.74 -17.66 0.41
CA LEU A 14 -0.98 -16.88 1.63
C LEU A 14 -1.91 -17.59 2.61
N GLY A 15 -2.90 -18.34 2.10
CA GLY A 15 -3.75 -19.27 2.85
C GLY A 15 -4.24 -18.69 4.17
N ASP A 16 -4.25 -19.56 5.20
CA ASP A 16 -4.70 -19.20 6.55
C ASP A 16 -3.66 -18.37 7.35
N THR A 17 -2.42 -18.21 6.81
CA THR A 17 -1.38 -17.39 7.46
C THR A 17 -1.80 -15.92 7.52
N LEU A 18 -2.50 -15.45 6.49
CA LEU A 18 -3.05 -14.10 6.41
C LEU A 18 -4.58 -14.16 6.34
N PRO A 19 -5.27 -13.61 7.35
CA PRO A 19 -6.73 -13.60 7.36
C PRO A 19 -7.27 -12.73 6.22
N VAL A 20 -8.43 -13.11 5.70
CA VAL A 20 -9.26 -12.23 4.87
C VAL A 20 -9.68 -11.04 5.73
N THR A 21 -9.32 -9.83 5.32
CA THR A 21 -9.68 -8.63 6.07
C THR A 21 -11.16 -8.28 5.87
N PRO A 22 -11.82 -7.70 6.89
CA PRO A 22 -13.23 -7.39 6.79
C PRO A 22 -13.51 -6.22 5.83
N LEU A 23 -14.73 -6.25 5.30
CA LEU A 23 -15.36 -5.12 4.66
C LEU A 23 -16.27 -4.44 5.69
N VAL A 24 -15.93 -3.24 6.11
CA VAL A 24 -16.63 -2.48 7.17
C VAL A 24 -17.51 -1.41 6.53
N PRO A 25 -18.82 -1.32 6.88
CA PRO A 25 -19.66 -0.26 6.34
C PRO A 25 -19.28 1.11 6.93
N ASP A 26 -19.21 2.13 6.09
CA ASP A 26 -19.13 3.52 6.53
C ASP A 26 -20.52 4.16 6.42
N HIS A 27 -21.23 4.24 7.54
CA HIS A 27 -22.59 4.78 7.59
C HIS A 27 -22.63 6.28 7.27
N GLY A 28 -21.67 7.06 7.76
CA GLY A 28 -21.63 8.51 7.54
C GLY A 28 -21.39 8.87 6.08
N LEU A 29 -20.46 8.20 5.41
CA LEU A 29 -20.26 8.38 3.98
C LEU A 29 -21.43 7.84 3.17
N SER A 30 -22.04 6.73 3.60
CA SER A 30 -23.19 6.15 2.90
C SER A 30 -24.40 7.11 2.92
N GLU A 31 -24.72 7.73 4.05
CA GLU A 31 -25.76 8.74 4.18
C GLU A 31 -25.45 9.98 3.33
N ARG A 32 -24.21 10.47 3.40
CA ARG A 32 -23.77 11.65 2.66
C ARG A 32 -23.86 11.48 1.13
N LEU A 33 -23.55 10.27 0.63
CA LEU A 33 -23.49 9.98 -0.81
C LEU A 33 -24.76 9.30 -1.35
N GLY A 34 -25.71 8.97 -0.47
CA GLY A 34 -26.96 8.30 -0.86
C GLY A 34 -26.76 6.87 -1.40
N ARG A 35 -25.63 6.22 -1.04
CA ARG A 35 -25.28 4.88 -1.53
C ARG A 35 -24.33 4.19 -0.55
N ARG A 36 -24.27 2.87 -0.56
CA ARG A 36 -23.42 2.12 0.36
C ARG A 36 -21.93 2.39 0.09
N VAL A 37 -21.20 2.70 1.14
CA VAL A 37 -19.73 2.86 1.15
C VAL A 37 -19.15 1.83 2.10
N TRP A 38 -18.20 1.06 1.60
CA TRP A 38 -17.49 0.01 2.32
C TRP A 38 -16.01 0.35 2.46
N LEU A 39 -15.45 0.03 3.61
CA LEU A 39 -14.02 0.16 3.90
C LEU A 39 -13.39 -1.23 3.90
N LYS A 40 -12.52 -1.53 2.94
CA LYS A 40 -11.70 -2.75 2.94
C LYS A 40 -10.55 -2.55 3.92
N ALA A 41 -10.68 -3.12 5.13
CA ALA A 41 -9.85 -2.78 6.27
C ALA A 41 -8.52 -3.55 6.30
N GLU A 42 -7.60 -3.24 5.38
CA GLU A 42 -6.22 -3.77 5.40
C GLU A 42 -5.40 -3.24 6.61
N SER A 43 -5.89 -2.22 7.30
CA SER A 43 -5.38 -1.79 8.61
C SER A 43 -5.47 -2.88 9.69
N LEU A 44 -6.35 -3.87 9.52
CA LEU A 44 -6.50 -5.02 10.42
C LEU A 44 -5.71 -6.25 9.98
N GLN A 45 -4.93 -6.16 8.92
CA GLN A 45 -4.06 -7.24 8.47
C GLN A 45 -2.85 -7.41 9.43
N ARG A 46 -2.15 -8.55 9.35
CA ARG A 46 -0.87 -8.75 10.04
C ARG A 46 0.04 -7.56 9.83
N THR A 47 0.77 -7.15 10.83
CA THR A 47 1.63 -5.96 10.85
C THR A 47 0.91 -4.63 10.61
N GLY A 48 -0.42 -4.59 10.74
CA GLY A 48 -1.23 -3.37 10.64
C GLY A 48 -1.32 -2.78 9.23
N SER A 49 -1.04 -3.54 8.17
CA SER A 49 -1.15 -3.07 6.78
C SER A 49 -1.15 -4.21 5.75
N PHE A 50 -1.61 -3.92 4.53
CA PHE A 50 -1.59 -4.84 3.39
C PHE A 50 -0.19 -5.37 3.02
N LYS A 51 0.87 -4.70 3.46
CA LYS A 51 2.26 -5.02 3.07
C LYS A 51 2.69 -6.44 3.45
N ALA A 52 2.12 -7.01 4.49
CA ALA A 52 2.36 -8.39 4.89
C ALA A 52 2.05 -9.40 3.75
N ARG A 53 1.06 -9.11 2.88
CA ARG A 53 0.65 -9.98 1.77
C ARG A 53 1.75 -10.15 0.74
N GLY A 54 2.26 -9.04 0.19
CA GLY A 54 3.34 -9.06 -0.79
C GLY A 54 4.63 -9.61 -0.20
N ALA A 55 4.99 -9.20 1.02
CA ALA A 55 6.20 -9.65 1.69
C ALA A 55 6.18 -11.17 1.91
N LEU A 56 5.08 -11.72 2.40
CA LEU A 56 4.96 -13.17 2.59
C LEU A 56 4.94 -13.92 1.26
N ASN A 57 4.20 -13.44 0.25
CA ASN A 57 4.18 -14.08 -1.07
C ASN A 57 5.57 -14.09 -1.72
N TRP A 58 6.32 -12.98 -1.61
CA TRP A 58 7.68 -12.90 -2.09
C TRP A 58 8.56 -13.98 -1.43
N LEU A 59 8.50 -14.05 -0.10
CA LEU A 59 9.27 -15.01 0.67
C LEU A 59 8.94 -16.47 0.33
N LEU A 60 7.65 -16.81 0.21
CA LEU A 60 7.19 -18.15 -0.12
C LEU A 60 7.52 -18.60 -1.56
N THR A 61 7.90 -17.67 -2.41
CA THR A 61 8.31 -17.93 -3.81
C THR A 61 9.81 -17.76 -4.03
N ALA A 62 10.54 -17.33 -3.00
CA ALA A 62 11.98 -17.17 -3.08
C ALA A 62 12.70 -18.53 -3.13
N SER A 63 13.73 -18.62 -3.96
CA SER A 63 14.61 -19.76 -4.01
C SER A 63 15.54 -19.81 -2.78
N ARG A 64 16.16 -20.96 -2.54
CA ARG A 64 17.14 -21.09 -1.46
C ARG A 64 18.34 -20.15 -1.65
N ASP A 65 18.75 -19.94 -2.89
CA ASP A 65 19.88 -19.07 -3.21
C ASP A 65 19.55 -17.61 -2.93
N GLU A 66 18.31 -17.15 -3.23
CA GLU A 66 17.83 -15.81 -2.87
C GLU A 66 17.77 -15.58 -1.35
N LEU A 67 17.56 -16.64 -0.57
CA LEU A 67 17.48 -16.54 0.89
C LEU A 67 18.83 -16.72 1.60
N ALA A 68 19.84 -17.24 0.93
CA ALA A 68 21.10 -17.68 1.54
C ALA A 68 21.88 -16.55 2.20
N GLY A 69 21.92 -15.35 1.59
CA GLY A 69 22.60 -14.16 2.12
C GLY A 69 21.73 -13.35 3.10
N GLY A 70 20.46 -13.70 3.23
CA GLY A 70 19.46 -12.87 3.92
C GLY A 70 18.82 -11.83 3.01
N LEU A 71 17.87 -11.08 3.55
CA LEU A 71 17.08 -10.10 2.81
C LEU A 71 17.49 -8.67 3.14
N GLY A 72 17.39 -7.79 2.15
CA GLY A 72 17.61 -6.34 2.30
C GLY A 72 16.39 -5.54 1.85
N ALA A 73 16.08 -4.45 2.54
CA ALA A 73 15.06 -3.49 2.08
C ALA A 73 15.38 -2.06 2.52
N VAL A 74 14.92 -1.09 1.71
CA VAL A 74 14.86 0.32 2.11
C VAL A 74 13.41 0.69 2.36
N SER A 75 13.07 0.97 3.62
CA SER A 75 11.70 1.38 3.97
C SER A 75 11.63 1.91 5.39
N ALA A 76 11.12 3.13 5.56
CA ALA A 76 10.78 3.71 6.86
C ALA A 76 9.32 3.43 7.30
N GLY A 77 8.64 2.47 6.66
CA GLY A 77 7.20 2.29 6.82
C GLY A 77 6.73 0.84 6.85
N ASN A 78 5.52 0.65 6.33
CA ASN A 78 4.80 -0.62 6.37
C ASN A 78 5.53 -1.79 5.69
N HIS A 79 6.34 -1.52 4.66
CA HIS A 79 7.10 -2.59 4.01
C HIS A 79 8.18 -3.16 4.94
N ALA A 80 8.83 -2.31 5.73
CA ALA A 80 9.80 -2.74 6.73
C ALA A 80 9.16 -3.73 7.73
N LEU A 81 8.00 -3.36 8.29
CA LEU A 81 7.26 -4.21 9.23
C LEU A 81 6.78 -5.51 8.56
N GLY A 82 6.24 -5.42 7.35
CA GLY A 82 5.76 -6.58 6.60
C GLY A 82 6.86 -7.57 6.25
N LEU A 83 8.02 -7.07 5.79
CA LEU A 83 9.16 -7.91 5.42
C LEU A 83 9.84 -8.52 6.66
N ALA A 84 10.02 -7.74 7.74
CA ALA A 84 10.57 -8.23 8.99
C ALA A 84 9.71 -9.37 9.57
N TRP A 85 8.38 -9.19 9.56
CA TRP A 85 7.44 -10.21 10.00
C TRP A 85 7.53 -11.48 9.12
N ALA A 86 7.52 -11.33 7.80
CA ALA A 86 7.60 -12.46 6.88
C ALA A 86 8.92 -13.21 7.04
N ALA A 87 10.06 -12.50 7.10
CA ALA A 87 11.38 -13.08 7.31
C ALA A 87 11.46 -13.88 8.62
N ARG A 88 10.88 -13.35 9.70
CA ARG A 88 10.79 -14.03 11.01
C ARG A 88 10.01 -15.35 10.90
N GLN A 89 8.91 -15.41 10.11
CA GLN A 89 8.15 -16.66 9.92
C GLN A 89 8.99 -17.77 9.26
N ALA A 90 9.92 -17.39 8.39
CA ALA A 90 10.78 -18.32 7.67
C ALA A 90 12.15 -18.53 8.32
N GLY A 91 12.46 -17.84 9.42
CA GLY A 91 13.79 -17.89 10.05
C GLY A 91 14.90 -17.31 9.19
N VAL A 92 14.59 -16.35 8.31
CA VAL A 92 15.54 -15.67 7.40
C VAL A 92 15.97 -14.35 8.01
N ALA A 93 17.27 -14.05 7.96
CA ALA A 93 17.79 -12.75 8.39
C ALA A 93 17.33 -11.64 7.46
N VAL A 94 17.04 -10.45 8.02
CA VAL A 94 16.65 -9.27 7.25
C VAL A 94 17.33 -8.01 7.77
N THR A 95 17.93 -7.25 6.86
CA THR A 95 18.52 -5.93 7.12
C THR A 95 17.67 -4.86 6.46
N ILE A 96 17.24 -3.87 7.24
CA ILE A 96 16.41 -2.76 6.75
C ILE A 96 17.16 -1.45 6.95
N VAL A 97 17.41 -0.73 5.88
CA VAL A 97 17.96 0.63 5.95
C VAL A 97 16.81 1.62 5.93
N MET A 98 16.78 2.51 6.92
CA MET A 98 15.79 3.57 7.06
C MET A 98 16.48 4.93 7.08
N PRO A 99 15.84 6.00 6.56
CA PRO A 99 16.31 7.37 6.79
C PRO A 99 16.37 7.69 8.31
N GLU A 100 17.26 8.58 8.70
CA GLU A 100 17.44 8.96 10.11
C GLU A 100 16.19 9.57 10.76
N ASN A 101 15.33 10.19 9.96
CA ASN A 101 14.05 10.77 10.40
C ASN A 101 12.88 9.76 10.41
N ALA A 102 13.17 8.45 10.31
CA ALA A 102 12.14 7.43 10.40
C ALA A 102 11.44 7.44 11.77
N SER A 103 10.13 7.19 11.77
CA SER A 103 9.32 7.13 13.00
C SER A 103 9.89 6.08 13.98
N ALA A 104 10.14 6.50 15.23
CA ALA A 104 10.63 5.62 16.28
C ALA A 104 9.73 4.39 16.48
N PHE A 105 8.42 4.55 16.30
CA PHE A 105 7.43 3.46 16.35
C PHE A 105 7.73 2.38 15.29
N LYS A 106 7.99 2.78 14.05
CA LYS A 106 8.29 1.83 12.95
C LYS A 106 9.68 1.21 13.06
N VAL A 107 10.65 1.97 13.57
CA VAL A 107 12.00 1.46 13.89
C VAL A 107 11.93 0.38 14.97
N SER A 108 11.26 0.66 16.10
CA SER A 108 11.09 -0.29 17.21
C SER A 108 10.34 -1.53 16.76
N GLY A 109 9.19 -1.36 16.08
CA GLY A 109 8.39 -2.48 15.58
C GLY A 109 9.17 -3.39 14.62
N SER A 110 10.02 -2.84 13.76
CA SER A 110 10.85 -3.65 12.85
C SER A 110 11.93 -4.45 13.63
N ARG A 111 12.57 -3.82 14.63
CA ARG A 111 13.54 -4.51 15.50
C ARG A 111 12.89 -5.60 16.36
N GLU A 112 11.71 -5.36 16.91
CA GLU A 112 10.93 -6.34 17.68
C GLU A 112 10.54 -7.56 16.84
N LEU A 113 10.36 -7.37 15.53
CA LEU A 113 10.14 -8.43 14.55
C LEU A 113 11.43 -9.16 14.14
N GLY A 114 12.59 -8.74 14.65
CA GLY A 114 13.89 -9.41 14.45
C GLY A 114 14.72 -8.83 13.31
N ALA A 115 14.36 -7.68 12.74
CA ALA A 115 15.16 -7.05 11.70
C ALA A 115 16.38 -6.32 12.28
N GLU A 116 17.52 -6.43 11.60
CA GLU A 116 18.62 -5.47 11.74
C GLU A 116 18.17 -4.14 11.10
N VAL A 117 18.02 -3.09 11.91
CA VAL A 117 17.62 -1.76 11.40
C VAL A 117 18.79 -0.81 11.49
N ILE A 118 19.22 -0.29 10.34
CA ILE A 118 20.27 0.70 10.16
C ILE A 118 19.62 2.03 9.81
N LEU A 119 19.83 3.06 10.64
CA LEU A 119 19.42 4.43 10.34
C LEU A 119 20.55 5.12 9.59
N HIS A 120 20.26 5.70 8.41
CA HIS A 120 21.30 6.30 7.60
C HIS A 120 20.77 7.42 6.69
N GLY A 121 21.25 8.63 6.92
CA GLY A 121 21.03 9.81 6.09
C GLY A 121 19.57 10.07 5.70
N ASP A 122 19.37 10.47 4.46
CA ASP A 122 18.07 10.59 3.82
C ASP A 122 17.69 9.31 3.03
N ILE A 123 16.57 9.33 2.33
CA ILE A 123 16.11 8.18 1.55
C ILE A 123 17.08 7.79 0.42
N ASN A 124 17.77 8.74 -0.20
CA ASN A 124 18.71 8.45 -1.26
C ASN A 124 20.01 7.84 -0.69
N ALA A 125 20.49 8.36 0.44
CA ALA A 125 21.62 7.77 1.18
C ALA A 125 21.28 6.34 1.67
N ALA A 126 20.06 6.12 2.16
CA ALA A 126 19.58 4.80 2.56
C ALA A 126 19.61 3.80 1.39
N TRP A 127 19.17 4.19 0.20
CA TRP A 127 19.26 3.36 -1.00
C TRP A 127 20.71 3.08 -1.39
N ALA A 128 21.59 4.10 -1.40
CA ALA A 128 23.00 3.92 -1.71
C ALA A 128 23.70 2.97 -0.73
N LEU A 129 23.38 3.06 0.57
CA LEU A 129 23.89 2.12 1.56
C LEU A 129 23.35 0.70 1.33
N MET A 130 22.06 0.53 1.05
CA MET A 130 21.48 -0.79 0.82
C MET A 130 22.13 -1.48 -0.39
N HIS A 131 22.37 -0.79 -1.49
CA HIS A 131 23.08 -1.36 -2.65
C HIS A 131 24.49 -1.85 -2.28
N ARG A 132 25.24 -1.09 -1.49
CA ARG A 132 26.54 -1.56 -0.97
C ARG A 132 26.41 -2.81 -0.11
N LEU A 133 25.41 -2.86 0.78
CA LEU A 133 25.18 -4.03 1.63
C LEU A 133 24.77 -5.27 0.83
N VAL A 134 24.02 -5.09 -0.26
CA VAL A 134 23.71 -6.16 -1.21
C VAL A 134 25.00 -6.75 -1.78
N ASP A 135 25.92 -5.89 -2.27
CA ASP A 135 27.17 -6.33 -2.85
C ASP A 135 28.14 -6.94 -1.81
N GLU A 136 28.25 -6.34 -0.62
CA GLU A 136 29.21 -6.74 0.41
C GLU A 136 28.76 -7.97 1.20
N ARG A 137 27.43 -8.13 1.47
CA ARG A 137 26.89 -9.18 2.32
C ARG A 137 26.11 -10.25 1.55
N GLY A 138 25.92 -10.09 0.24
CA GLY A 138 25.11 -10.98 -0.59
C GLY A 138 23.63 -10.96 -0.25
N LEU A 139 23.10 -9.82 0.22
CA LEU A 139 21.68 -9.68 0.54
C LEU A 139 20.84 -9.71 -0.73
N THR A 140 19.66 -10.31 -0.67
CA THR A 140 18.66 -10.18 -1.72
C THR A 140 17.74 -9.01 -1.43
N LEU A 141 17.74 -8.01 -2.32
CA LEU A 141 16.90 -6.82 -2.20
C LEU A 141 15.43 -7.15 -2.48
N VAL A 142 14.54 -6.83 -1.52
CA VAL A 142 13.10 -6.95 -1.67
C VAL A 142 12.49 -5.57 -1.86
N HIS A 143 12.08 -5.28 -3.10
CA HIS A 143 11.54 -3.95 -3.44
C HIS A 143 10.16 -3.72 -2.83
N PRO A 144 9.83 -2.53 -2.28
CA PRO A 144 8.58 -2.29 -1.55
C PRO A 144 7.29 -2.32 -2.39
N TYR A 145 7.38 -2.24 -3.73
CA TYR A 145 6.23 -2.21 -4.63
C TYR A 145 6.51 -2.66 -6.06
N ASP A 146 7.75 -2.53 -6.55
CA ASP A 146 8.10 -2.79 -7.95
C ASP A 146 8.76 -4.17 -8.13
N ASP A 147 8.01 -5.19 -7.84
CA ASP A 147 8.37 -6.62 -7.99
C ASP A 147 7.08 -7.40 -8.25
N GLU A 148 7.03 -8.24 -9.30
CA GLU A 148 5.83 -9.00 -9.69
C GLU A 148 5.32 -9.89 -8.54
N ARG A 149 6.20 -10.45 -7.70
CA ARG A 149 5.84 -11.28 -6.54
C ARG A 149 5.17 -10.46 -5.43
N ILE A 150 5.68 -9.23 -5.22
CA ILE A 150 5.06 -8.26 -4.30
C ILE A 150 3.69 -7.87 -4.82
N ILE A 151 3.57 -7.47 -6.09
CA ILE A 151 2.31 -7.06 -6.72
C ILE A 151 1.29 -8.21 -6.67
N ALA A 152 1.70 -9.45 -6.96
CA ALA A 152 0.84 -10.62 -6.90
C ALA A 152 0.25 -10.85 -5.50
N GLY A 153 1.09 -10.76 -4.46
CA GLY A 153 0.62 -10.87 -3.08
C GLY A 153 -0.38 -9.78 -2.71
N GLN A 154 -0.11 -8.52 -3.11
CA GLN A 154 -1.03 -7.40 -2.90
C GLN A 154 -2.34 -7.58 -3.66
N GLY A 155 -2.31 -8.19 -4.84
CA GLY A 155 -3.47 -8.49 -5.68
C GLY A 155 -4.50 -9.41 -5.02
N SER A 156 -4.10 -10.17 -3.98
CA SER A 156 -5.05 -10.96 -3.17
C SER A 156 -6.14 -10.10 -2.52
N VAL A 157 -5.85 -8.81 -2.24
CA VAL A 157 -6.86 -7.83 -1.78
C VAL A 157 -7.96 -7.64 -2.82
N GLY A 158 -7.60 -7.55 -4.10
CA GLY A 158 -8.56 -7.45 -5.20
C GLY A 158 -9.47 -8.66 -5.30
N LEU A 159 -8.92 -9.87 -5.16
CA LEU A 159 -9.71 -11.11 -5.17
C LEU A 159 -10.71 -11.15 -4.00
N GLU A 160 -10.25 -10.81 -2.78
CA GLU A 160 -11.14 -10.75 -1.61
C GLU A 160 -12.24 -9.70 -1.77
N LEU A 161 -11.89 -8.51 -2.25
CA LEU A 161 -12.81 -7.41 -2.47
C LEU A 161 -13.92 -7.79 -3.45
N LEU A 162 -13.57 -8.45 -4.57
CA LEU A 162 -14.54 -8.89 -5.57
C LEU A 162 -15.51 -9.95 -5.03
N ASP A 163 -15.05 -10.83 -4.13
CA ASP A 163 -15.89 -11.82 -3.44
C ASP A 163 -16.82 -11.14 -2.41
N GLN A 164 -16.30 -10.15 -1.65
CA GLN A 164 -17.01 -9.51 -0.53
C GLN A 164 -18.00 -8.43 -0.97
N ALA A 165 -17.72 -7.73 -2.09
CA ALA A 165 -18.53 -6.61 -2.59
C ALA A 165 -19.03 -6.87 -4.02
N PRO A 166 -19.99 -7.82 -4.22
CA PRO A 166 -20.50 -8.15 -5.54
C PRO A 166 -21.17 -6.96 -6.25
N GLU A 167 -21.75 -6.03 -5.50
CA GLU A 167 -22.45 -4.84 -6.00
C GLU A 167 -21.54 -3.60 -6.15
N ALA A 168 -20.25 -3.74 -5.89
CA ALA A 168 -19.33 -2.62 -6.05
C ALA A 168 -19.24 -2.14 -7.51
N SER A 169 -19.40 -0.85 -7.71
CA SER A 169 -19.26 -0.18 -9.00
C SER A 169 -17.95 0.60 -9.13
N ALA A 170 -17.37 0.99 -7.99
CA ALA A 170 -16.05 1.62 -7.97
C ALA A 170 -15.24 1.21 -6.73
N VAL A 171 -13.92 1.19 -6.90
CA VAL A 171 -12.92 1.02 -5.84
C VAL A 171 -12.01 2.23 -5.84
N LEU A 172 -11.85 2.87 -4.69
CA LEU A 172 -10.86 3.91 -4.46
C LEU A 172 -9.66 3.30 -3.75
N CYS A 173 -8.50 3.38 -4.36
CA CYS A 173 -7.28 2.77 -3.84
C CYS A 173 -6.16 3.81 -3.71
N PRO A 174 -5.55 3.94 -2.51
CA PRO A 174 -4.36 4.78 -2.32
C PRO A 174 -3.20 4.35 -3.21
N ILE A 175 -2.49 5.32 -3.78
CA ILE A 175 -1.28 5.10 -4.57
C ILE A 175 -0.07 5.75 -3.87
N GLY A 176 0.97 4.95 -3.63
CA GLY A 176 2.34 5.41 -3.47
C GLY A 176 3.14 4.95 -4.70
N GLY A 177 3.95 3.90 -4.61
CA GLY A 177 4.65 3.33 -5.77
C GLY A 177 3.82 2.47 -6.72
N GLY A 178 2.52 2.25 -6.46
CA GLY A 178 1.59 1.59 -7.37
C GLY A 178 1.36 0.08 -7.16
N GLY A 179 2.12 -0.60 -6.29
CA GLY A 179 2.07 -2.07 -6.18
C GLY A 179 0.71 -2.66 -5.78
N LEU A 180 -0.01 -2.02 -4.85
CA LEU A 180 -1.33 -2.47 -4.40
C LEU A 180 -2.38 -2.30 -5.50
N ILE A 181 -2.49 -1.09 -6.05
CA ILE A 181 -3.49 -0.78 -7.07
C ILE A 181 -3.25 -1.58 -8.35
N SER A 182 -1.99 -1.85 -8.70
CA SER A 182 -1.65 -2.73 -9.82
C SER A 182 -2.19 -4.15 -9.61
N GLY A 183 -1.98 -4.72 -8.44
CA GLY A 183 -2.50 -6.04 -8.10
C GLY A 183 -4.04 -6.09 -8.09
N ILE A 184 -4.70 -5.09 -7.50
CA ILE A 184 -6.17 -4.96 -7.53
C ILE A 184 -6.65 -4.82 -8.98
N GLY A 185 -5.96 -4.01 -9.79
CA GLY A 185 -6.28 -3.80 -11.19
C GLY A 185 -6.25 -5.07 -12.03
N VAL A 186 -5.24 -5.93 -11.84
CA VAL A 186 -5.19 -7.25 -12.51
C VAL A 186 -6.43 -8.09 -12.15
N ALA A 187 -6.81 -8.11 -10.87
CA ALA A 187 -7.99 -8.86 -10.44
C ALA A 187 -9.28 -8.29 -11.03
N THR A 188 -9.47 -6.97 -10.97
CA THR A 188 -10.69 -6.31 -11.44
C THR A 188 -10.83 -6.37 -12.95
N ALA A 189 -9.76 -6.15 -13.70
CA ALA A 189 -9.79 -6.24 -15.17
C ALA A 189 -10.16 -7.65 -15.67
N ALA A 190 -9.67 -8.69 -14.97
CA ALA A 190 -9.93 -10.07 -15.36
C ALA A 190 -11.32 -10.57 -14.96
N LEU A 191 -11.83 -10.16 -13.78
CA LEU A 191 -13.04 -10.76 -13.19
C LEU A 191 -14.25 -9.84 -13.22
N ARG A 192 -14.05 -8.53 -13.25
CA ARG A 192 -15.11 -7.52 -13.28
C ARG A 192 -14.66 -6.26 -14.02
N PRO A 193 -14.55 -6.31 -15.36
CA PRO A 193 -14.01 -5.20 -16.14
C PRO A 193 -14.90 -3.94 -16.13
N SER A 194 -16.16 -4.05 -15.69
CA SER A 194 -17.06 -2.90 -15.51
C SER A 194 -16.83 -2.12 -14.22
N LEU A 195 -16.08 -2.69 -13.24
CA LEU A 195 -15.77 -2.02 -11.99
C LEU A 195 -14.72 -0.93 -12.23
N ARG A 196 -15.02 0.29 -11.82
CA ARG A 196 -14.10 1.42 -11.97
C ARG A 196 -13.05 1.42 -10.85
N LEU A 197 -11.79 1.26 -11.21
CA LEU A 197 -10.67 1.38 -10.28
C LEU A 197 -10.12 2.81 -10.35
N ILE A 198 -10.19 3.53 -9.24
CA ILE A 198 -9.79 4.92 -9.11
C ILE A 198 -8.59 5.00 -8.16
N GLY A 199 -7.48 5.53 -8.66
CA GLY A 199 -6.30 5.78 -7.84
C GLY A 199 -6.42 7.11 -7.08
N VAL A 200 -5.95 7.14 -5.84
CA VAL A 200 -5.95 8.37 -5.04
C VAL A 200 -4.56 8.65 -4.49
N GLU A 201 -4.08 9.87 -4.70
CA GLU A 201 -2.77 10.34 -4.27
C GLU A 201 -2.89 11.63 -3.47
N PRO A 202 -2.01 11.89 -2.48
CA PRO A 202 -1.88 13.24 -1.93
C PRO A 202 -1.22 14.17 -2.96
N LEU A 203 -1.66 15.42 -3.05
CA LEU A 203 -1.10 16.42 -3.97
C LEU A 203 0.42 16.55 -3.85
N GLY A 204 0.95 16.49 -2.62
CA GLY A 204 2.39 16.60 -2.37
C GLY A 204 3.21 15.34 -2.67
N ALA A 205 2.58 14.24 -3.15
CA ALA A 205 3.25 12.99 -3.52
C ALA A 205 2.51 12.27 -4.67
N ALA A 206 2.04 13.01 -5.67
CA ALA A 206 1.27 12.49 -6.79
C ALA A 206 2.18 11.91 -7.90
N SER A 207 2.92 10.85 -7.56
CA SER A 207 3.92 10.27 -8.45
C SER A 207 3.33 9.54 -9.66
N MET A 208 2.16 8.92 -9.52
CA MET A 208 1.48 8.25 -10.64
C MET A 208 0.87 9.26 -11.59
N ALA A 209 0.26 10.34 -11.08
CA ALA A 209 -0.27 11.41 -11.91
C ALA A 209 0.86 12.11 -12.70
N HIS A 210 2.01 12.33 -12.05
CA HIS A 210 3.20 12.85 -12.72
C HIS A 210 3.68 11.90 -13.82
N ALA A 211 3.81 10.61 -13.52
CA ALA A 211 4.20 9.60 -14.50
C ALA A 211 3.23 9.51 -15.69
N TRP A 212 1.92 9.71 -15.45
CA TRP A 212 0.93 9.76 -16.53
C TRP A 212 1.15 10.96 -17.46
N ALA A 213 1.49 12.12 -16.89
CA ALA A 213 1.77 13.33 -17.66
C ALA A 213 3.06 13.19 -18.50
N GLU A 214 4.09 12.56 -17.93
CA GLU A 214 5.38 12.34 -18.59
C GLU A 214 5.39 11.15 -19.57
N GLY A 215 4.36 10.29 -19.53
CA GLY A 215 4.25 9.10 -20.40
C GLY A 215 5.10 7.91 -19.94
N GLY A 216 5.61 7.91 -18.73
CA GLY A 216 6.46 6.85 -18.12
C GLY A 216 6.83 7.16 -16.69
N PRO A 217 7.49 6.22 -15.99
CA PRO A 217 8.02 6.47 -14.65
C PRO A 217 8.92 7.70 -14.65
N ALA A 218 8.54 8.71 -13.87
CA ALA A 218 9.28 9.95 -13.72
C ALA A 218 9.36 10.33 -12.24
N ARG A 219 10.50 10.87 -11.83
CA ARG A 219 10.77 11.23 -10.44
C ARG A 219 10.19 12.61 -10.13
N LEU A 220 9.44 12.72 -9.04
CA LEU A 220 9.06 14.01 -8.46
C LEU A 220 10.30 14.73 -7.90
N ASP A 221 10.41 16.01 -8.18
CA ASP A 221 11.50 16.86 -7.63
C ASP A 221 11.38 17.00 -6.11
N ARG A 222 10.16 17.04 -5.59
CA ARG A 222 9.88 17.17 -4.16
C ARG A 222 8.71 16.29 -3.76
N VAL A 223 8.83 15.67 -2.59
CA VAL A 223 7.76 14.90 -1.94
C VAL A 223 7.49 15.51 -0.57
N GLU A 224 6.28 15.99 -0.35
CA GLU A 224 5.89 16.63 0.90
C GLU A 224 4.42 16.32 1.23
N THR A 225 4.20 15.39 2.16
CA THR A 225 2.87 14.97 2.61
C THR A 225 2.91 14.35 4.00
N ALA A 226 1.83 14.49 4.75
CA ALA A 226 1.59 13.73 5.99
C ALA A 226 1.34 12.24 5.70
N ALA A 227 0.89 11.88 4.50
CA ALA A 227 0.68 10.50 4.06
C ALA A 227 2.00 9.77 3.78
N LYS A 228 2.85 9.63 4.80
CA LYS A 228 4.24 9.10 4.68
C LYS A 228 4.32 7.72 4.01
N SER A 229 3.31 6.86 4.17
CA SER A 229 3.27 5.56 3.52
C SER A 229 3.04 5.62 2.00
N LEU A 230 2.65 6.78 1.47
CA LEU A 230 2.47 7.06 0.04
C LEU A 230 3.58 7.95 -0.53
N ALA A 231 4.58 8.33 0.25
CA ALA A 231 5.65 9.27 -0.13
C ALA A 231 6.70 8.63 -1.06
N ALA A 232 6.25 7.97 -2.14
CA ALA A 232 7.12 7.45 -3.18
C ALA A 232 7.44 8.57 -4.20
N ALA A 233 8.71 8.87 -4.39
CA ALA A 233 9.13 9.90 -5.36
C ALA A 233 9.01 9.46 -6.82
N ILE A 234 8.87 8.16 -7.07
CA ILE A 234 8.75 7.57 -8.40
C ILE A 234 7.89 6.31 -8.31
N VAL A 235 7.10 6.04 -9.33
CA VAL A 235 6.38 4.77 -9.52
C VAL A 235 7.32 3.72 -10.13
N GLY A 236 6.94 2.44 -10.05
CA GLY A 236 7.78 1.36 -10.58
C GLY A 236 7.62 1.14 -12.08
N GLU A 237 8.62 0.52 -12.67
CA GLU A 237 8.63 0.08 -14.09
C GLU A 237 7.57 -1.01 -14.35
N HIS A 238 7.29 -1.88 -13.35
CA HIS A 238 6.21 -2.87 -13.42
C HIS A 238 4.85 -2.24 -13.08
N THR A 239 4.81 -1.32 -12.11
CA THR A 239 3.53 -0.78 -11.63
C THR A 239 2.93 0.25 -12.56
N TYR A 240 3.74 1.09 -13.24
CA TYR A 240 3.25 2.11 -14.15
C TYR A 240 2.39 1.53 -15.29
N PRO A 241 2.86 0.58 -16.11
CA PRO A 241 2.07 0.05 -17.22
C PRO A 241 0.79 -0.65 -16.74
N LEU A 242 0.83 -1.34 -15.60
CA LEU A 242 -0.36 -1.97 -15.01
C LEU A 242 -1.40 -0.93 -14.59
N CYS A 243 -0.97 0.12 -13.88
CA CYS A 243 -1.86 1.21 -13.51
C CYS A 243 -2.42 1.93 -14.75
N ARG A 244 -1.57 2.21 -15.72
CA ARG A 244 -1.98 2.92 -16.94
C ARG A 244 -3.04 2.15 -17.74
N ALA A 245 -2.99 0.82 -17.72
CA ALA A 245 -3.93 -0.04 -18.42
C ALA A 245 -5.28 -0.24 -17.67
N GLN A 246 -5.30 -0.14 -16.35
CA GLN A 246 -6.41 -0.65 -15.52
C GLN A 246 -7.07 0.41 -14.64
N VAL A 247 -6.36 1.48 -14.30
CA VAL A 247 -6.90 2.60 -13.51
C VAL A 247 -7.59 3.58 -14.44
N VAL A 248 -8.87 3.85 -14.18
CA VAL A 248 -9.69 4.69 -15.08
C VAL A 248 -9.59 6.18 -14.78
N ALA A 249 -9.21 6.53 -13.55
CA ALA A 249 -9.04 7.92 -13.12
C ALA A 249 -8.05 8.01 -11.95
N LEU A 250 -7.37 9.15 -11.84
CA LEU A 250 -6.57 9.54 -10.69
C LEU A 250 -7.22 10.74 -10.02
N ALA A 251 -7.42 10.64 -8.71
CA ALA A 251 -7.85 11.74 -7.86
C ALA A 251 -6.67 12.20 -6.98
N GLN A 252 -6.59 13.50 -6.74
CA GLN A 252 -5.60 14.09 -5.86
C GLN A 252 -6.29 14.79 -4.70
N VAL A 253 -5.74 14.65 -3.49
CA VAL A 253 -6.30 15.25 -2.28
C VAL A 253 -5.30 16.17 -1.60
N SER A 254 -5.79 17.24 -0.99
CA SER A 254 -4.97 18.15 -0.20
C SER A 254 -4.72 17.59 1.21
N GLU A 255 -3.73 18.15 1.91
CA GLU A 255 -3.47 17.81 3.31
C GLU A 255 -4.69 18.15 4.20
N ALA A 256 -5.43 19.23 3.88
CA ALA A 256 -6.67 19.58 4.59
C ALA A 256 -7.82 18.58 4.34
N ASP A 257 -7.90 17.98 3.14
CA ASP A 257 -8.85 16.89 2.86
C ASP A 257 -8.45 15.63 3.66
N LEU A 258 -7.16 15.38 3.75
CA LEU A 258 -6.59 14.26 4.48
C LEU A 258 -6.88 14.35 5.99
N GLU A 259 -6.69 15.52 6.58
CA GLU A 259 -7.01 15.81 7.98
C GLU A 259 -8.50 15.52 8.28
N ARG A 260 -9.42 16.02 7.43
CA ARG A 260 -10.85 15.74 7.56
C ARG A 260 -11.17 14.25 7.46
N ALA A 261 -10.48 13.52 6.57
CA ALA A 261 -10.67 12.09 6.42
C ALA A 261 -10.14 11.31 7.63
N MET A 262 -9.00 11.70 8.19
CA MET A 262 -8.47 11.12 9.42
C MET A 262 -9.47 11.28 10.57
N HIS A 263 -10.00 12.50 10.76
CA HIS A 263 -11.01 12.78 11.77
C HIS A 263 -12.28 11.93 11.55
N HIS A 264 -12.76 11.83 10.30
CA HIS A 264 -13.92 10.99 9.96
C HIS A 264 -13.68 9.51 10.28
N LEU A 265 -12.54 8.97 9.90
CA LEU A 265 -12.21 7.56 10.16
C LEU A 265 -12.05 7.26 11.65
N LEU A 266 -11.37 8.11 12.39
CA LEU A 266 -11.15 7.94 13.83
C LEU A 266 -12.46 8.08 14.62
N TYR A 267 -13.21 9.17 14.41
CA TYR A 267 -14.37 9.52 15.24
C TYR A 267 -15.72 9.13 14.65
N GLY A 268 -15.84 8.99 13.34
CA GLY A 268 -17.04 8.53 12.64
C GLY A 268 -17.07 7.02 12.47
N ALA A 269 -16.14 6.48 11.68
CA ALA A 269 -16.07 5.05 11.38
C ALA A 269 -15.43 4.22 12.52
N LYS A 270 -14.82 4.84 13.54
CA LYS A 270 -14.15 4.19 14.68
C LYS A 270 -12.98 3.27 14.24
N LEU A 271 -12.33 3.64 13.17
CA LEU A 271 -11.16 2.93 12.65
C LEU A 271 -9.89 3.74 12.90
N MET A 272 -8.93 3.14 13.59
CA MET A 272 -7.59 3.67 13.67
C MET A 272 -6.87 3.40 12.36
N VAL A 273 -6.34 4.47 11.75
CA VAL A 273 -5.67 4.42 10.45
C VAL A 273 -4.46 5.35 10.43
N GLU A 274 -3.54 5.12 9.50
CA GLU A 274 -2.48 6.09 9.17
C GLU A 274 -2.94 7.03 8.05
N PRO A 275 -2.36 8.24 7.90
CA PRO A 275 -2.81 9.23 6.91
C PRO A 275 -2.86 8.70 5.49
N GLY A 276 -1.87 7.89 5.06
CA GLY A 276 -1.89 7.29 3.72
C GLY A 276 -3.07 6.36 3.44
N ALA A 277 -3.66 5.77 4.49
CA ALA A 277 -4.86 4.95 4.34
C ALA A 277 -6.14 5.79 4.17
N ALA A 278 -6.12 7.06 4.58
CA ALA A 278 -7.29 7.93 4.59
C ALA A 278 -7.53 8.66 3.26
N VAL A 279 -6.58 8.66 2.31
CA VAL A 279 -6.71 9.46 1.07
C VAL A 279 -7.94 9.09 0.23
N GLY A 280 -8.36 7.81 0.21
CA GLY A 280 -9.56 7.40 -0.51
C GLY A 280 -10.84 7.99 0.10
N VAL A 281 -10.93 8.05 1.43
CA VAL A 281 -11.99 8.75 2.15
C VAL A 281 -11.90 10.26 1.93
N ALA A 282 -10.69 10.82 1.93
CA ALA A 282 -10.45 12.22 1.63
C ALA A 282 -11.02 12.63 0.25
N ALA A 283 -10.84 11.79 -0.76
CA ALA A 283 -11.39 12.00 -2.09
C ALA A 283 -12.93 12.01 -2.11
N LEU A 284 -13.58 11.16 -1.30
CA LEU A 284 -15.06 11.14 -1.17
C LEU A 284 -15.61 12.34 -0.37
N LEU A 285 -14.83 12.86 0.57
CA LEU A 285 -15.19 14.04 1.38
C LEU A 285 -14.87 15.37 0.68
N ALA A 286 -13.96 15.35 -0.31
CA ALA A 286 -13.52 16.54 -1.01
C ALA A 286 -14.69 17.23 -1.76
N ARG A 287 -14.60 18.56 -1.90
CA ARG A 287 -15.61 19.37 -2.60
C ARG A 287 -15.68 19.04 -4.10
N HIS A 288 -14.54 18.65 -4.67
CA HIS A 288 -14.36 18.23 -6.06
C HIS A 288 -13.76 16.83 -6.08
N GLY A 289 -14.57 15.84 -5.68
CA GLY A 289 -14.17 14.43 -5.66
C GLY A 289 -14.05 13.84 -7.07
N PRO A 290 -13.62 12.58 -7.18
CA PRO A 290 -13.54 11.88 -8.45
C PRO A 290 -14.93 11.71 -9.08
N ASP A 291 -14.96 11.60 -10.42
CA ASP A 291 -16.17 11.21 -11.13
C ASP A 291 -16.51 9.74 -10.82
N LEU A 292 -17.61 9.54 -10.09
CA LEU A 292 -18.06 8.23 -9.62
C LEU A 292 -19.17 7.69 -10.54
N PRO A 293 -19.31 6.35 -10.67
CA PRO A 293 -20.48 5.77 -11.32
C PRO A 293 -21.77 6.26 -10.64
N PRO A 294 -22.89 6.41 -11.37
CA PRO A 294 -24.13 6.91 -10.80
C PRO A 294 -24.72 5.98 -9.72
N ASP A 295 -24.54 4.67 -9.90
CA ASP A 295 -25.14 3.63 -9.08
C ASP A 295 -24.10 2.63 -8.55
N GLY A 296 -24.56 1.71 -7.66
CA GLY A 296 -23.77 0.64 -7.06
C GLY A 296 -22.97 1.08 -5.83
N ASP A 297 -22.38 0.14 -5.15
CA ASP A 297 -21.61 0.36 -3.95
C ASP A 297 -20.24 0.96 -4.25
N LEU A 298 -19.68 1.68 -3.29
CA LEU A 298 -18.30 2.15 -3.32
C LEU A 298 -17.47 1.36 -2.32
N VAL A 299 -16.24 1.02 -2.71
CA VAL A 299 -15.26 0.43 -1.79
C VAL A 299 -14.05 1.34 -1.69
N VAL A 300 -13.63 1.66 -0.48
CA VAL A 300 -12.40 2.38 -0.19
C VAL A 300 -11.40 1.42 0.47
N VAL A 301 -10.20 1.33 -0.07
CA VAL A 301 -9.15 0.49 0.53
C VAL A 301 -8.43 1.25 1.64
N ILE A 302 -8.56 0.77 2.87
CA ILE A 302 -7.90 1.31 4.07
C ILE A 302 -6.58 0.55 4.29
N THR A 303 -5.49 1.09 3.80
CA THR A 303 -4.24 0.39 3.54
C THR A 303 -3.42 0.03 4.78
N GLY A 304 -3.56 0.80 5.88
CA GLY A 304 -2.78 0.55 7.09
C GLY A 304 -3.15 1.43 8.28
N ALA A 305 -2.63 1.05 9.46
CA ALA A 305 -2.85 1.74 10.73
C ALA A 305 -1.56 1.99 11.53
N ASN A 306 -0.39 1.89 10.89
CA ASN A 306 0.90 2.02 11.57
C ASN A 306 1.26 3.49 11.82
N LEU A 307 0.55 4.08 12.77
CA LEU A 307 0.70 5.44 13.25
C LEU A 307 1.19 5.42 14.71
N GLY A 308 2.29 6.11 14.97
CA GLY A 308 2.82 6.22 16.34
C GLY A 308 1.94 7.14 17.22
N PRO A 309 2.02 7.01 18.56
CA PRO A 309 1.24 7.85 19.47
C PRO A 309 1.49 9.37 19.28
N ASP A 310 2.72 9.74 18.93
CA ASP A 310 3.06 11.15 18.70
C ASP A 310 2.45 11.67 17.39
N GLU A 311 2.50 10.85 16.32
CA GLU A 311 1.86 11.17 15.04
C GLU A 311 0.31 11.22 15.16
N LEU A 312 -0.28 10.41 16.06
CA LEU A 312 -1.72 10.38 16.29
C LEU A 312 -2.23 11.70 16.89
N ARG A 313 -1.43 12.37 17.74
CA ARG A 313 -1.81 13.65 18.37
C ARG A 313 -2.13 14.76 17.38
N ASP A 314 -1.57 14.69 16.18
CA ASP A 314 -1.84 15.67 15.13
C ASP A 314 -3.30 15.58 14.59
N TYR A 315 -4.03 14.50 14.94
CA TYR A 315 -5.38 14.18 14.45
C TYR A 315 -6.44 14.01 15.56
N THR A 316 -6.08 14.26 16.85
CA THR A 316 -6.98 14.01 18.02
C THR A 316 -7.28 15.28 18.87
#